data_cde910cf161e262266dab9f6e43537ea
#
_entry.id   cde910cf161e262266dab9f6e43537ea
#
_cell.length_a   1.000
_cell.length_b   1.000
_cell.length_c   1.000
_cell.angle_alpha   90.00
_cell.angle_beta   90.00
_cell.angle_gamma   90.00
#
_symmetry.space_group_name_H-M   'P 1'
#
loop_
_entity.id
_entity.type
_entity.pdbx_description
1 polymer ?
#
loop_
_entity_poly.entity_id
_entity_poly.type
_entity_poly.pdbx_seq_one_letter_code
_entity_poly.pdbx_strand_id
1 'polypeptide(L)'
;MGKTVAIVKQKGGVGKTTTAVNLAAAVGMKGYKTLLVDIDPQGNATSGLGFNKRDTGLSTYDMIIGQAPAEEILKETKFSRLDLLPANMALAGAEIEVADLDFREARIKNALAPLKEKYDFIFLDCPPSLGLITINALCAVDSVLVPIQCEFYALEGLSQLMNTVRQVKRKYNPLIDIEGVLLTMFDGRLNLTQQVVSEVKRFFPQKVFSVVIPRNVRLSEAPSFGQPVAYYDRASKGSRAYDELADEFLKKNGKTPLSHF
;
A
#
# COMPACT_ATOMS: atom_id res chain seq x y z
N MET A 1 9.34 15.85 -6.91
CA MET A 1 8.07 15.52 -6.22
C MET A 1 7.95 14.01 -6.11
N GLY A 2 7.76 13.50 -4.89
CA GLY A 2 7.69 12.05 -4.65
C GLY A 2 6.46 11.41 -5.26
N LYS A 3 6.57 10.16 -5.69
CA LYS A 3 5.46 9.38 -6.22
C LYS A 3 4.61 8.78 -5.09
N THR A 4 3.29 8.93 -5.18
CA THR A 4 2.35 8.40 -4.19
C THR A 4 1.57 7.22 -4.78
N VAL A 5 1.55 6.08 -4.07
CA VAL A 5 0.95 4.82 -4.53
C VAL A 5 0.00 4.27 -3.46
N ALA A 6 -1.27 4.05 -3.80
CA ALA A 6 -2.20 3.35 -2.93
C ALA A 6 -2.14 1.84 -3.18
N ILE A 7 -2.09 1.06 -2.10
CA ILE A 7 -2.21 -0.40 -2.16
C ILE A 7 -3.63 -0.76 -1.75
N VAL A 8 -4.44 -1.12 -2.76
CA VAL A 8 -5.90 -1.24 -2.61
C VAL A 8 -6.39 -2.58 -3.11
N LYS A 9 -7.31 -3.18 -2.38
CA LYS A 9 -8.09 -4.34 -2.79
C LYS A 9 -9.37 -4.41 -1.95
N GLN A 10 -10.47 -4.78 -2.58
CA GLN A 10 -11.76 -4.86 -1.93
C GLN A 10 -11.93 -6.07 -0.99
N LYS A 11 -11.13 -7.13 -1.13
CA LYS A 11 -11.20 -8.34 -0.30
C LYS A 11 -10.10 -8.34 0.75
N GLY A 12 -10.41 -8.72 1.99
CA GLY A 12 -9.42 -8.96 3.04
C GLY A 12 -8.54 -10.18 2.77
N GLY A 13 -7.38 -10.25 3.41
CA GLY A 13 -6.51 -11.44 3.39
C GLY A 13 -5.70 -11.67 2.12
N VAL A 14 -5.68 -10.73 1.16
CA VAL A 14 -4.95 -10.87 -0.12
C VAL A 14 -3.51 -10.34 -0.09
N GLY A 15 -2.99 -9.99 1.07
CA GLY A 15 -1.61 -9.50 1.22
C GLY A 15 -1.42 -8.00 0.94
N LYS A 16 -2.45 -7.15 1.11
CA LYS A 16 -2.32 -5.67 0.98
C LYS A 16 -1.26 -5.12 1.93
N THR A 17 -1.52 -5.22 3.23
CA THR A 17 -0.62 -4.75 4.28
C THR A 17 0.76 -5.40 4.19
N THR A 18 0.81 -6.71 3.90
CA THR A 18 2.08 -7.41 3.65
C THR A 18 2.84 -6.77 2.49
N THR A 19 2.15 -6.42 1.41
CA THR A 19 2.77 -5.74 0.26
C THR A 19 3.18 -4.31 0.62
N ALA A 20 2.33 -3.56 1.31
CA ALA A 20 2.63 -2.18 1.72
C ALA A 20 3.90 -2.10 2.58
N VAL A 21 3.96 -2.90 3.64
CA VAL A 21 5.11 -2.94 4.57
C VAL A 21 6.39 -3.40 3.86
N ASN A 22 6.31 -4.51 3.13
CA ASN A 22 7.53 -5.12 2.59
C ASN A 22 8.05 -4.42 1.34
N LEU A 23 7.17 -3.89 0.47
CA LEU A 23 7.59 -3.09 -0.68
C LEU A 23 8.18 -1.75 -0.22
N ALA A 24 7.54 -1.04 0.73
CA ALA A 24 8.07 0.20 1.29
C ALA A 24 9.45 0.00 1.92
N ALA A 25 9.61 -1.07 2.71
CA ALA A 25 10.90 -1.41 3.32
C ALA A 25 11.97 -1.75 2.27
N ALA A 26 11.63 -2.56 1.26
CA ALA A 26 12.56 -2.94 0.20
C ALA A 26 13.00 -1.72 -0.65
N VAL A 27 12.08 -0.79 -0.96
CA VAL A 27 12.40 0.46 -1.66
C VAL A 27 13.31 1.35 -0.79
N GLY A 28 13.06 1.43 0.52
CA GLY A 28 13.92 2.11 1.47
C GLY A 28 15.34 1.52 1.49
N MET A 29 15.45 0.19 1.52
CA MET A 29 16.76 -0.51 1.46
C MET A 29 17.52 -0.24 0.15
N LYS A 30 16.82 0.06 -0.95
CA LYS A 30 17.43 0.46 -2.23
C LYS A 30 17.81 1.95 -2.30
N GLY A 31 17.76 2.66 -1.18
CA GLY A 31 18.29 4.03 -1.02
C GLY A 31 17.27 5.14 -1.20
N TYR A 32 16.00 4.84 -1.48
CA TYR A 32 14.95 5.84 -1.67
C TYR A 32 14.26 6.20 -0.36
N LYS A 33 14.07 7.48 -0.09
CA LYS A 33 13.35 7.95 1.10
C LYS A 33 11.86 7.62 0.94
N THR A 34 11.33 6.76 1.81
CA THR A 34 10.01 6.16 1.68
C THR A 34 9.16 6.47 2.91
N LEU A 35 7.89 6.80 2.68
CA LEU A 35 6.87 6.94 3.71
C LEU A 35 5.80 5.87 3.53
N LEU A 36 5.49 5.15 4.60
CA LEU A 36 4.30 4.30 4.67
C LEU A 36 3.21 5.03 5.46
N VAL A 37 2.03 5.16 4.86
CA VAL A 37 0.85 5.77 5.46
C VAL A 37 -0.17 4.65 5.72
N ASP A 38 -0.39 4.31 6.98
CA ASP A 38 -1.41 3.34 7.36
C ASP A 38 -2.75 4.08 7.48
N ILE A 39 -3.72 3.72 6.66
CA ILE A 39 -5.10 4.27 6.70
C ILE A 39 -6.16 3.18 6.88
N ASP A 40 -5.73 2.00 7.36
CA ASP A 40 -6.64 0.94 7.79
C ASP A 40 -6.87 1.07 9.31
N PRO A 41 -8.14 1.17 9.80
CA PRO A 41 -8.44 1.22 11.23
C PRO A 41 -7.85 0.06 12.03
N GLN A 42 -7.59 -1.06 11.37
CA GLN A 42 -6.95 -2.21 12.01
C GLN A 42 -5.49 -1.96 12.40
N GLY A 43 -4.82 -0.95 11.85
CA GLY A 43 -3.45 -0.57 12.18
C GLY A 43 -2.44 -1.70 11.98
N ASN A 44 -2.63 -2.51 10.93
CA ASN A 44 -1.79 -3.69 10.70
C ASN A 44 -0.42 -3.33 10.11
N ALA A 45 -0.32 -2.28 9.30
CA ALA A 45 0.97 -1.76 8.84
C ALA A 45 1.73 -1.11 10.01
N THR A 46 1.02 -0.40 10.87
CA THR A 46 1.55 0.21 12.11
C THR A 46 2.20 -0.84 13.01
N SER A 47 1.47 -1.91 13.35
CA SER A 47 2.01 -3.00 14.17
C SER A 47 3.07 -3.81 13.44
N GLY A 48 2.97 -3.96 12.11
CA GLY A 48 3.95 -4.64 11.26
C GLY A 48 5.32 -3.94 11.21
N LEU A 49 5.38 -2.65 11.54
CA LEU A 49 6.62 -1.88 11.71
C LEU A 49 7.06 -1.73 13.19
N GLY A 50 6.39 -2.43 14.11
CA GLY A 50 6.78 -2.50 15.52
C GLY A 50 6.20 -1.40 16.41
N PHE A 51 5.24 -0.60 15.92
CA PHE A 51 4.56 0.38 16.74
C PHE A 51 3.31 -0.19 17.41
N ASN A 52 3.05 0.26 18.64
CA ASN A 52 1.84 -0.15 19.36
C ASN A 52 0.63 0.64 18.83
N LYS A 53 -0.22 0.00 18.04
CA LYS A 53 -1.43 0.63 17.48
C LYS A 53 -2.48 1.06 18.49
N ARG A 54 -2.35 0.63 19.78
CA ARG A 54 -3.23 1.06 20.89
C ARG A 54 -2.71 2.32 21.59
N ASP A 55 -1.48 2.71 21.29
CA ASP A 55 -0.79 3.84 21.93
C ASP A 55 0.09 4.55 20.89
N THR A 56 -0.53 5.03 19.82
CA THR A 56 0.18 5.78 18.78
C THR A 56 0.36 7.25 19.12
N GLY A 57 -0.38 7.78 20.11
CA GLY A 57 -0.62 9.21 20.24
C GLY A 57 -1.44 9.71 19.05
N LEU A 58 -0.97 10.73 18.36
CA LEU A 58 -1.54 11.18 17.10
C LEU A 58 -1.40 10.12 16.00
N SER A 59 -2.38 10.07 15.10
CA SER A 59 -2.51 9.05 14.06
C SER A 59 -3.08 9.63 12.75
N THR A 60 -3.18 8.82 11.72
CA THR A 60 -3.83 9.21 10.46
C THR A 60 -5.30 9.58 10.62
N TYR A 61 -5.97 9.17 11.72
CA TYR A 61 -7.29 9.68 12.09
C TYR A 61 -7.24 11.20 12.29
N ASP A 62 -6.33 11.69 13.13
CA ASP A 62 -6.18 13.13 13.46
C ASP A 62 -5.85 13.95 12.22
N MET A 63 -5.04 13.38 11.32
CA MET A 63 -4.72 13.97 10.02
C MET A 63 -5.97 14.13 9.14
N ILE A 64 -6.78 13.08 9.04
CA ILE A 64 -7.93 13.03 8.13
C ILE A 64 -9.04 13.94 8.62
N ILE A 65 -9.32 13.98 9.92
CA ILE A 65 -10.32 14.91 10.49
C ILE A 65 -9.79 16.36 10.61
N GLY A 66 -8.48 16.58 10.43
CA GLY A 66 -7.86 17.91 10.41
C GLY A 66 -7.48 18.45 11.78
N GLN A 67 -7.30 17.58 12.77
CA GLN A 67 -6.87 17.96 14.13
C GLN A 67 -5.35 18.12 14.24
N ALA A 68 -4.58 17.42 13.39
CA ALA A 68 -3.13 17.52 13.38
C ALA A 68 -2.56 17.48 11.94
N PRO A 69 -1.48 18.24 11.65
CA PRO A 69 -0.77 18.12 10.39
C PRO A 69 0.00 16.78 10.31
N ALA A 70 0.21 16.26 9.10
CA ALA A 70 0.87 14.98 8.90
C ALA A 70 2.30 14.93 9.47
N GLU A 71 3.01 16.07 9.50
CA GLU A 71 4.36 16.19 10.04
C GLU A 71 4.44 15.92 11.54
N GLU A 72 3.42 16.26 12.31
CA GLU A 72 3.38 16.01 13.76
C GLU A 72 3.08 14.53 14.10
N ILE A 73 2.47 13.82 13.14
CA ILE A 73 2.10 12.40 13.28
C ILE A 73 3.26 11.48 12.90
N LEU A 74 4.20 11.99 12.10
CA LEU A 74 5.29 11.24 11.53
C LEU A 74 6.11 10.50 12.60
N LYS A 75 6.34 9.20 12.37
CA LYS A 75 7.22 8.35 13.19
C LYS A 75 8.40 7.87 12.35
N GLU A 76 9.61 8.17 12.83
CA GLU A 76 10.81 7.54 12.30
C GLU A 76 10.81 6.05 12.69
N THR A 77 11.15 5.19 11.74
CA THR A 77 11.28 3.76 12.01
C THR A 77 12.74 3.36 12.14
N LYS A 78 13.00 2.19 12.71
CA LYS A 78 14.34 1.60 12.75
C LYS A 78 14.82 1.01 11.41
N PHE A 79 13.98 1.07 10.39
CA PHE A 79 14.24 0.48 9.06
C PHE A 79 14.79 1.53 8.11
N SER A 80 15.74 1.11 7.26
CA SER A 80 16.47 2.02 6.38
C SER A 80 15.54 2.88 5.52
N ARG A 81 15.64 4.20 5.64
CA ARG A 81 14.93 5.22 4.86
C ARG A 81 13.41 5.05 4.81
N LEU A 82 12.82 4.44 5.83
CA LEU A 82 11.39 4.20 5.95
C LEU A 82 10.83 4.90 7.18
N ASP A 83 9.89 5.81 6.95
CA ASP A 83 9.10 6.47 7.99
C ASP A 83 7.63 6.01 7.91
N LEU A 84 6.85 6.27 8.97
CA LEU A 84 5.47 5.84 9.13
C LEU A 84 4.54 6.98 9.55
N LEU A 85 3.36 7.08 8.93
CA LEU A 85 2.18 7.70 9.53
C LEU A 85 1.28 6.58 10.08
N PRO A 86 1.18 6.42 11.41
CA PRO A 86 0.49 5.29 12.03
C PRO A 86 -1.03 5.46 12.03
N ALA A 87 -1.75 4.33 11.97
CA ALA A 87 -3.19 4.26 12.21
C ALA A 87 -3.52 3.67 13.57
N ASN A 88 -4.72 3.98 14.03
CA ASN A 88 -5.36 3.35 15.19
C ASN A 88 -6.85 3.14 14.95
N MET A 89 -7.54 2.53 15.93
CA MET A 89 -8.95 2.18 15.81
C MET A 89 -9.89 3.40 15.69
N ALA A 90 -9.48 4.60 16.15
CA ALA A 90 -10.28 5.82 16.01
C ALA A 90 -10.61 6.11 14.53
N LEU A 91 -9.75 5.70 13.61
CA LEU A 91 -9.96 5.86 12.17
C LEU A 91 -11.26 5.19 11.66
N ALA A 92 -11.81 4.20 12.38
CA ALA A 92 -13.11 3.60 12.05
C ALA A 92 -14.27 4.61 12.11
N GLY A 93 -14.18 5.62 12.98
CA GLY A 93 -15.15 6.72 13.09
C GLY A 93 -14.98 7.82 12.04
N ALA A 94 -13.80 7.93 11.46
CA ALA A 94 -13.46 9.03 10.56
C ALA A 94 -14.38 9.14 9.33
N GLU A 95 -14.89 8.02 8.80
CA GLU A 95 -15.82 8.06 7.65
C GLU A 95 -17.10 8.82 7.96
N ILE A 96 -17.60 8.70 9.19
CA ILE A 96 -18.81 9.42 9.65
C ILE A 96 -18.49 10.91 9.85
N GLU A 97 -17.41 11.20 10.54
CA GLU A 97 -17.01 12.58 10.87
C GLU A 97 -16.63 13.39 9.63
N VAL A 98 -15.95 12.75 8.67
CA VAL A 98 -15.54 13.40 7.41
C VAL A 98 -16.71 13.58 6.45
N ALA A 99 -17.80 12.81 6.57
CA ALA A 99 -18.91 12.83 5.62
C ALA A 99 -19.55 14.21 5.43
N ASP A 100 -19.60 15.02 6.52
CA ASP A 100 -20.21 16.35 6.54
C ASP A 100 -19.17 17.48 6.37
N LEU A 101 -17.89 17.15 6.19
CA LEU A 101 -16.85 18.17 6.04
C LEU A 101 -16.70 18.62 4.57
N ASP A 102 -16.36 19.89 4.39
CA ASP A 102 -15.98 20.44 3.09
C ASP A 102 -14.73 19.72 2.55
N PHE A 103 -14.70 19.54 1.22
CA PHE A 103 -13.62 18.84 0.51
C PHE A 103 -13.28 17.48 1.08
N ARG A 104 -14.27 16.75 1.57
CA ARG A 104 -14.16 15.45 2.23
C ARG A 104 -13.37 14.40 1.44
N GLU A 105 -13.37 14.46 0.11
CA GLU A 105 -12.61 13.54 -0.75
C GLU A 105 -11.14 13.93 -0.92
N ALA A 106 -10.75 15.14 -0.51
CA ALA A 106 -9.39 15.68 -0.68
C ALA A 106 -8.58 15.75 0.63
N ARG A 107 -9.12 15.27 1.75
CA ARG A 107 -8.48 15.39 3.07
C ARG A 107 -7.07 14.80 3.10
N ILE A 108 -6.91 13.54 2.67
CA ILE A 108 -5.60 12.86 2.59
C ILE A 108 -4.68 13.57 1.59
N LYS A 109 -5.19 13.99 0.43
CA LYS A 109 -4.42 14.72 -0.58
C LYS A 109 -3.80 16.00 -0.02
N ASN A 110 -4.61 16.80 0.66
CA ASN A 110 -4.17 18.08 1.23
C ASN A 110 -3.18 17.86 2.38
N ALA A 111 -3.43 16.88 3.24
CA ALA A 111 -2.57 16.58 4.38
C ALA A 111 -1.20 16.00 3.94
N LEU A 112 -1.12 15.25 2.85
CA LEU A 112 0.15 14.68 2.35
C LEU A 112 0.92 15.64 1.43
N ALA A 113 0.33 16.75 0.98
CA ALA A 113 0.98 17.68 0.06
C ALA A 113 2.35 18.18 0.55
N PRO A 114 2.56 18.58 1.82
CA PRO A 114 3.87 19.01 2.32
C PRO A 114 4.92 17.91 2.35
N LEU A 115 4.49 16.64 2.45
CA LEU A 115 5.39 15.48 2.53
C LEU A 115 5.86 14.99 1.15
N LYS A 116 5.14 15.31 0.07
CA LYS A 116 5.51 14.87 -1.30
C LYS A 116 6.87 15.37 -1.77
N GLU A 117 7.40 16.45 -1.21
CA GLU A 117 8.74 16.95 -1.53
C GLU A 117 9.83 16.33 -0.66
N LYS A 118 9.46 15.74 0.48
CA LYS A 118 10.39 15.17 1.46
C LYS A 118 10.70 13.70 1.20
N TYR A 119 9.87 13.00 0.43
CA TYR A 119 9.97 11.57 0.15
C TYR A 119 10.04 11.29 -1.35
N ASP A 120 10.80 10.25 -1.72
CA ASP A 120 10.83 9.75 -3.11
C ASP A 120 9.57 8.94 -3.43
N PHE A 121 9.10 8.16 -2.44
CA PHE A 121 7.89 7.34 -2.55
C PHE A 121 7.03 7.42 -1.29
N ILE A 122 5.72 7.51 -1.49
CA ILE A 122 4.71 7.45 -0.42
C ILE A 122 3.76 6.30 -0.74
N PHE A 123 3.69 5.28 0.12
CA PHE A 123 2.77 4.17 -0.01
C PHE A 123 1.63 4.31 0.99
N LEU A 124 0.39 4.11 0.55
CA LEU A 124 -0.80 4.10 1.41
C LEU A 124 -1.31 2.66 1.55
N ASP A 125 -1.36 2.12 2.77
CA ASP A 125 -2.05 0.87 3.07
C ASP A 125 -3.52 1.15 3.34
N CYS A 126 -4.40 0.76 2.41
CA CYS A 126 -5.81 1.10 2.43
C CYS A 126 -6.64 0.01 3.12
N PRO A 127 -7.80 0.35 3.73
CA PRO A 127 -8.73 -0.64 4.26
C PRO A 127 -9.29 -1.56 3.15
N PRO A 128 -9.88 -2.71 3.51
CA PRO A 128 -10.45 -3.65 2.54
C PRO A 128 -11.81 -3.20 1.95
N SER A 129 -12.28 -2.01 2.32
CA SER A 129 -13.53 -1.42 1.81
C SER A 129 -13.25 -0.41 0.70
N LEU A 130 -14.27 -0.09 -0.11
CA LEU A 130 -14.26 1.02 -1.06
C LEU A 130 -15.04 2.23 -0.52
N GLY A 131 -14.96 2.44 0.80
CA GLY A 131 -15.59 3.56 1.51
C GLY A 131 -14.89 4.91 1.31
N LEU A 132 -15.30 5.92 2.07
CA LEU A 132 -14.82 7.30 1.92
C LEU A 132 -13.31 7.43 2.16
N ILE A 133 -12.73 6.67 3.09
CA ILE A 133 -11.28 6.66 3.34
C ILE A 133 -10.52 6.15 2.10
N THR A 134 -10.97 5.06 1.48
CA THR A 134 -10.35 4.56 0.25
C THR A 134 -10.52 5.53 -0.91
N ILE A 135 -11.67 6.19 -1.06
CA ILE A 135 -11.87 7.25 -2.07
C ILE A 135 -10.88 8.39 -1.83
N ASN A 136 -10.70 8.83 -0.59
CA ASN A 136 -9.69 9.83 -0.21
C ASN A 136 -8.27 9.41 -0.64
N ALA A 137 -7.90 8.17 -0.37
CA ALA A 137 -6.61 7.63 -0.81
C ALA A 137 -6.46 7.72 -2.34
N LEU A 138 -7.47 7.27 -3.08
CA LEU A 138 -7.47 7.32 -4.56
C LEU A 138 -7.40 8.76 -5.11
N CYS A 139 -7.96 9.73 -4.39
CA CYS A 139 -7.86 11.15 -4.73
C CYS A 139 -6.46 11.72 -4.49
N ALA A 140 -5.70 11.14 -3.56
CA ALA A 140 -4.39 11.62 -3.12
C ALA A 140 -3.20 11.04 -3.90
N VAL A 141 -3.39 9.90 -4.60
CA VAL A 141 -2.28 9.13 -5.18
C VAL A 141 -2.13 9.33 -6.68
N ASP A 142 -0.91 9.08 -7.16
CA ASP A 142 -0.58 9.10 -8.58
C ASP A 142 -0.95 7.77 -9.25
N SER A 143 -0.87 6.65 -8.49
CA SER A 143 -1.20 5.33 -9.02
C SER A 143 -1.68 4.34 -7.96
N VAL A 144 -2.23 3.21 -8.43
CA VAL A 144 -2.79 2.14 -7.61
C VAL A 144 -2.09 0.82 -7.89
N LEU A 145 -1.49 0.21 -6.87
CA LEU A 145 -1.00 -1.16 -6.89
C LEU A 145 -2.07 -2.08 -6.32
N VAL A 146 -2.41 -3.14 -7.06
CA VAL A 146 -3.51 -4.05 -6.73
C VAL A 146 -2.98 -5.45 -6.45
N PRO A 147 -2.80 -5.86 -5.19
CA PRO A 147 -2.49 -7.24 -4.84
C PRO A 147 -3.69 -8.15 -5.12
N ILE A 148 -3.46 -9.28 -5.79
CA ILE A 148 -4.49 -10.27 -6.11
C ILE A 148 -3.99 -11.65 -5.70
N GLN A 149 -4.76 -12.33 -4.85
CA GLN A 149 -4.60 -13.76 -4.65
C GLN A 149 -5.29 -14.51 -5.81
N CYS A 150 -4.64 -15.53 -6.37
CA CYS A 150 -5.16 -16.30 -7.50
C CYS A 150 -6.30 -17.25 -7.07
N GLU A 151 -7.46 -16.67 -6.71
CA GLU A 151 -8.68 -17.37 -6.31
C GLU A 151 -9.84 -17.05 -7.27
N PHE A 152 -10.89 -17.88 -7.25
CA PHE A 152 -12.03 -17.78 -8.15
C PHE A 152 -12.70 -16.39 -8.20
N TYR A 153 -12.90 -15.75 -7.03
CA TYR A 153 -13.53 -14.43 -6.95
C TYR A 153 -12.57 -13.24 -7.13
N ALA A 154 -11.32 -13.48 -7.52
CA ALA A 154 -10.31 -12.42 -7.66
C ALA A 154 -10.69 -11.38 -8.71
N LEU A 155 -11.29 -11.81 -9.82
CA LEU A 155 -11.66 -10.96 -10.95
C LEU A 155 -12.86 -10.08 -10.66
N GLU A 156 -13.84 -10.56 -9.87
CA GLU A 156 -15.00 -9.78 -9.48
C GLU A 156 -14.59 -8.55 -8.65
N GLY A 157 -13.83 -8.78 -7.58
CA GLY A 157 -13.32 -7.68 -6.75
C GLY A 157 -12.40 -6.71 -7.51
N LEU A 158 -11.64 -7.22 -8.51
CA LEU A 158 -10.84 -6.37 -9.37
C LEU A 158 -11.73 -5.47 -10.25
N SER A 159 -12.80 -6.01 -10.83
CA SER A 159 -13.73 -5.24 -11.67
C SER A 159 -14.42 -4.12 -10.87
N GLN A 160 -14.83 -4.39 -9.63
CA GLN A 160 -15.46 -3.40 -8.75
C GLN A 160 -14.45 -2.28 -8.39
N LEU A 161 -13.21 -2.63 -8.04
CA LEU A 161 -12.15 -1.65 -7.79
C LEU A 161 -11.90 -0.79 -9.04
N MET A 162 -11.81 -1.38 -10.22
CA MET A 162 -11.60 -0.64 -11.47
C MET A 162 -12.72 0.34 -11.78
N ASN A 163 -13.97 -0.02 -11.47
CA ASN A 163 -15.09 0.90 -11.60
C ASN A 163 -14.95 2.10 -10.65
N THR A 164 -14.54 1.87 -9.41
CA THR A 164 -14.27 2.95 -8.43
C THR A 164 -13.12 3.85 -8.90
N VAL A 165 -12.01 3.27 -9.36
CA VAL A 165 -10.88 4.04 -9.90
C VAL A 165 -11.31 4.90 -11.08
N ARG A 166 -12.12 4.37 -12.02
CA ARG A 166 -12.64 5.15 -13.16
C ARG A 166 -13.53 6.31 -12.71
N GLN A 167 -14.37 6.12 -11.67
CA GLN A 167 -15.20 7.19 -11.12
C GLN A 167 -14.34 8.28 -10.46
N VAL A 168 -13.34 7.90 -9.67
CA VAL A 168 -12.39 8.83 -9.07
C VAL A 168 -11.61 9.59 -10.15
N LYS A 169 -11.12 8.87 -11.17
CA LYS A 169 -10.42 9.48 -12.31
C LYS A 169 -11.26 10.55 -13.00
N ARG A 170 -12.53 10.29 -13.20
CA ARG A 170 -13.45 11.22 -13.87
C ARG A 170 -13.81 12.44 -13.02
N LYS A 171 -13.97 12.27 -11.70
CA LYS A 171 -14.54 13.30 -10.82
C LYS A 171 -13.51 14.08 -10.01
N TYR A 172 -12.44 13.43 -9.54
CA TYR A 172 -11.59 13.96 -8.48
C TYR A 172 -10.09 13.95 -8.82
N ASN A 173 -9.58 12.92 -9.49
CA ASN A 173 -8.16 12.74 -9.78
C ASN A 173 -7.93 12.27 -11.21
N PRO A 174 -7.92 13.18 -12.21
CA PRO A 174 -7.76 12.82 -13.62
C PRO A 174 -6.44 12.10 -13.95
N LEU A 175 -5.42 12.24 -13.11
CA LEU A 175 -4.08 11.69 -13.34
C LEU A 175 -3.89 10.28 -12.76
N ILE A 176 -4.82 9.78 -11.93
CA ILE A 176 -4.69 8.44 -11.34
C ILE A 176 -4.57 7.36 -12.41
N ASP A 177 -3.60 6.47 -12.25
CA ASP A 177 -3.38 5.32 -13.14
C ASP A 177 -3.20 4.03 -12.33
N ILE A 178 -3.17 2.89 -13.01
CA ILE A 178 -2.81 1.61 -12.41
C ILE A 178 -1.30 1.45 -12.44
N GLU A 179 -0.68 1.37 -11.27
CA GLU A 179 0.74 1.03 -11.10
C GLU A 179 1.02 -0.38 -11.61
N GLY A 180 0.23 -1.29 -11.12
CA GLY A 180 0.29 -2.69 -11.53
C GLY A 180 -0.60 -3.60 -10.69
N VAL A 181 -0.81 -4.80 -11.24
CA VAL A 181 -1.47 -5.91 -10.55
C VAL A 181 -0.38 -6.88 -10.07
N LEU A 182 -0.35 -7.15 -8.78
CA LEU A 182 0.62 -8.04 -8.14
C LEU A 182 -0.05 -9.36 -7.74
N LEU A 183 0.45 -10.47 -8.27
CA LEU A 183 -0.04 -11.80 -7.90
C LEU A 183 0.60 -12.23 -6.57
N THR A 184 -0.24 -12.48 -5.57
CA THR A 184 0.18 -12.85 -4.21
C THR A 184 -0.26 -14.25 -3.84
N MET A 185 0.40 -14.85 -2.84
CA MET A 185 0.16 -16.23 -2.40
C MET A 185 0.16 -17.21 -3.58
N PHE A 186 1.04 -16.95 -4.54
CA PHE A 186 1.10 -17.67 -5.80
C PHE A 186 1.54 -19.12 -5.59
N ASP A 187 0.79 -20.04 -6.19
CA ASP A 187 1.16 -21.45 -6.34
C ASP A 187 0.95 -21.88 -7.80
N GLY A 188 2.05 -21.93 -8.55
CA GLY A 188 2.02 -22.24 -9.99
C GLY A 188 1.61 -23.68 -10.34
N ARG A 189 1.47 -24.58 -9.35
CA ARG A 189 1.03 -25.97 -9.54
C ARG A 189 -0.48 -26.09 -9.74
N LEU A 190 -1.24 -25.06 -9.35
CA LEU A 190 -2.70 -25.08 -9.38
C LEU A 190 -3.23 -24.59 -10.73
N ASN A 191 -4.08 -25.38 -11.38
CA ASN A 191 -4.75 -25.00 -12.64
C ASN A 191 -5.56 -23.70 -12.51
N LEU A 192 -6.24 -23.49 -11.37
CA LEU A 192 -6.96 -22.27 -11.09
C LEU A 192 -6.05 -21.03 -11.12
N THR A 193 -4.84 -21.15 -10.56
CA THR A 193 -3.84 -20.07 -10.60
C THR A 193 -3.53 -19.67 -12.05
N GLN A 194 -3.28 -20.64 -12.93
CA GLN A 194 -2.97 -20.36 -14.33
C GLN A 194 -4.15 -19.69 -15.07
N GLN A 195 -5.38 -20.12 -14.80
CA GLN A 195 -6.58 -19.50 -15.36
C GLN A 195 -6.74 -18.04 -14.90
N VAL A 196 -6.60 -17.76 -13.60
CA VAL A 196 -6.69 -16.41 -13.07
C VAL A 196 -5.59 -15.52 -13.64
N VAL A 197 -4.35 -16.02 -13.73
CA VAL A 197 -3.23 -15.28 -14.33
C VAL A 197 -3.51 -14.92 -15.79
N SER A 198 -4.03 -15.87 -16.57
CA SER A 198 -4.38 -15.65 -17.99
C SER A 198 -5.44 -14.55 -18.14
N GLU A 199 -6.49 -14.61 -17.34
CA GLU A 199 -7.56 -13.60 -17.36
C GLU A 199 -7.06 -12.23 -16.90
N VAL A 200 -6.28 -12.15 -15.82
CA VAL A 200 -5.69 -10.88 -15.35
C VAL A 200 -4.79 -10.27 -16.42
N LYS A 201 -3.94 -11.08 -17.08
CA LYS A 201 -3.08 -10.61 -18.18
C LYS A 201 -3.89 -10.13 -19.39
N ARG A 202 -5.03 -10.77 -19.68
CA ARG A 202 -5.93 -10.35 -20.76
C ARG A 202 -6.56 -8.98 -20.50
N PHE A 203 -6.96 -8.69 -19.24
CA PHE A 203 -7.53 -7.39 -18.86
C PHE A 203 -6.49 -6.30 -18.63
N PHE A 204 -5.27 -6.67 -18.25
CA PHE A 204 -4.16 -5.76 -17.90
C PHE A 204 -2.84 -6.19 -18.57
N PRO A 205 -2.75 -6.21 -19.92
CA PRO A 205 -1.66 -6.87 -20.63
C PRO A 205 -0.27 -6.34 -20.28
N GLN A 206 -0.14 -5.07 -19.89
CA GLN A 206 1.14 -4.44 -19.57
C GLN A 206 1.24 -3.97 -18.11
N LYS A 207 0.23 -4.28 -17.30
CA LYS A 207 0.14 -3.79 -15.91
C LYS A 207 0.33 -4.90 -14.88
N VAL A 208 0.50 -6.15 -15.28
CA VAL A 208 0.81 -7.25 -14.34
C VAL A 208 2.30 -7.23 -14.06
N PHE A 209 2.67 -7.23 -12.77
CA PHE A 209 4.06 -7.41 -12.38
C PHE A 209 4.55 -8.79 -12.82
N SER A 210 5.80 -8.86 -13.29
CA SER A 210 6.45 -10.14 -13.64
C SER A 210 6.81 -10.93 -12.39
N VAL A 211 7.17 -10.24 -11.32
CA VAL A 211 7.40 -10.82 -10.00
C VAL A 211 6.08 -11.28 -9.38
N VAL A 212 6.08 -12.47 -8.79
CA VAL A 212 4.95 -13.00 -8.01
C VAL A 212 5.38 -13.23 -6.57
N ILE A 213 4.47 -12.98 -5.62
CA ILE A 213 4.75 -13.23 -4.20
C ILE A 213 4.27 -14.64 -3.85
N PRO A 214 5.17 -15.59 -3.54
CA PRO A 214 4.79 -16.94 -3.20
C PRO A 214 4.13 -17.00 -1.82
N ARG A 215 3.37 -18.07 -1.59
CA ARG A 215 2.92 -18.39 -0.23
C ARG A 215 4.17 -18.73 0.61
N ASN A 216 4.38 -17.97 1.69
CA ASN A 216 5.57 -18.10 2.53
C ASN A 216 5.25 -17.77 4.01
N VAL A 217 5.58 -18.69 4.89
CA VAL A 217 5.30 -18.60 6.33
C VAL A 217 6.00 -17.39 6.98
N ARG A 218 7.21 -17.04 6.53
CA ARG A 218 7.97 -15.91 7.08
C ARG A 218 7.26 -14.56 6.87
N LEU A 219 6.49 -14.42 5.77
CA LEU A 219 5.65 -13.25 5.55
C LEU A 219 4.50 -13.12 6.57
N SER A 220 4.03 -14.25 7.11
CA SER A 220 2.98 -14.27 8.14
C SER A 220 3.56 -14.10 9.55
N GLU A 221 4.78 -14.52 9.80
CA GLU A 221 5.46 -14.44 11.09
C GLU A 221 6.04 -13.03 11.35
N ALA A 222 6.69 -12.44 10.35
CA ALA A 222 7.42 -11.17 10.48
C ALA A 222 6.60 -10.04 11.14
N PRO A 223 5.29 -9.84 10.86
CA PRO A 223 4.48 -8.82 11.52
C PRO A 223 4.34 -9.03 13.02
N SER A 224 4.35 -10.26 13.53
CA SER A 224 4.28 -10.53 14.97
C SER A 224 5.56 -10.13 15.71
N PHE A 225 6.64 -9.94 14.99
CA PHE A 225 7.91 -9.38 15.50
C PHE A 225 8.07 -7.88 15.20
N GLY A 226 7.04 -7.25 14.59
CA GLY A 226 7.07 -5.83 14.23
C GLY A 226 8.17 -5.50 13.22
N GLN A 227 8.40 -6.38 12.24
CA GLN A 227 9.48 -6.23 11.25
C GLN A 227 9.01 -6.57 9.84
N PRO A 228 9.48 -5.81 8.82
CA PRO A 228 9.42 -6.27 7.43
C PRO A 228 10.20 -7.58 7.26
N VAL A 229 9.77 -8.43 6.32
CA VAL A 229 10.37 -9.76 6.13
C VAL A 229 11.87 -9.71 5.83
N ALA A 230 12.35 -8.66 5.15
CA ALA A 230 13.77 -8.50 4.83
C ALA A 230 14.66 -8.28 6.06
N TYR A 231 14.07 -7.80 7.16
CA TYR A 231 14.75 -7.65 8.47
C TYR A 231 14.50 -8.84 9.39
N TYR A 232 13.42 -9.58 9.20
CA TYR A 232 13.08 -10.78 9.97
C TYR A 232 13.83 -12.02 9.45
N ASP A 233 13.76 -12.29 8.14
CA ASP A 233 14.44 -13.41 7.48
C ASP A 233 14.79 -13.02 6.03
N ARG A 234 15.97 -12.41 5.87
CA ARG A 234 16.46 -11.92 4.57
C ARG A 234 16.63 -13.04 3.53
N ALA A 235 16.93 -14.27 3.96
CA ALA A 235 17.16 -15.40 3.08
C ALA A 235 15.86 -16.07 2.58
N SER A 236 14.72 -15.73 3.17
CA SER A 236 13.43 -16.34 2.82
C SER A 236 13.01 -16.04 1.38
N LYS A 237 12.20 -16.94 0.82
CA LYS A 237 11.60 -16.74 -0.53
C LYS A 237 10.72 -15.48 -0.57
N GLY A 238 10.02 -15.18 0.53
CA GLY A 238 9.19 -13.98 0.64
C GLY A 238 10.01 -12.70 0.59
N SER A 239 11.15 -12.66 1.30
CA SER A 239 12.07 -11.51 1.28
C SER A 239 12.64 -11.25 -0.11
N ARG A 240 13.13 -12.30 -0.77
CA ARG A 240 13.68 -12.19 -2.14
C ARG A 240 12.62 -11.69 -3.13
N ALA A 241 11.40 -12.21 -3.05
CA ALA A 241 10.33 -11.78 -3.93
C ALA A 241 9.98 -10.29 -3.76
N TYR A 242 9.97 -9.75 -2.55
CA TYR A 242 9.76 -8.30 -2.34
C TYR A 242 10.98 -7.46 -2.73
N ASP A 243 12.19 -7.98 -2.64
CA ASP A 243 13.39 -7.32 -3.15
C ASP A 243 13.35 -7.19 -4.69
N GLU A 244 13.03 -8.29 -5.38
CA GLU A 244 12.83 -8.31 -6.84
C GLU A 244 11.65 -7.42 -7.28
N LEU A 245 10.55 -7.42 -6.50
CA LEU A 245 9.42 -6.53 -6.74
C LEU A 245 9.80 -5.06 -6.64
N ALA A 246 10.65 -4.71 -5.66
CA ALA A 246 11.14 -3.35 -5.53
C ALA A 246 12.00 -2.93 -6.73
N ASP A 247 12.82 -3.82 -7.28
CA ASP A 247 13.58 -3.57 -8.51
C ASP A 247 12.66 -3.33 -9.71
N GLU A 248 11.67 -4.21 -9.90
CA GLU A 248 10.69 -4.05 -10.99
C GLU A 248 9.87 -2.75 -10.83
N PHE A 249 9.44 -2.44 -9.60
CA PHE A 249 8.71 -1.22 -9.28
C PHE A 249 9.54 0.03 -9.57
N LEU A 250 10.79 0.08 -9.13
CA LEU A 250 11.71 1.19 -9.39
C LEU A 250 11.94 1.37 -10.90
N LYS A 251 12.22 0.29 -11.62
CA LYS A 251 12.40 0.32 -13.08
C LYS A 251 11.17 0.87 -13.81
N LYS A 252 9.97 0.45 -13.43
CA LYS A 252 8.70 0.97 -14.00
C LYS A 252 8.53 2.46 -13.75
N ASN A 253 9.14 2.98 -12.69
CA ASN A 253 9.12 4.40 -12.32
C ASN A 253 10.36 5.18 -12.80
N GLY A 254 11.14 4.63 -13.74
CA GLY A 254 12.32 5.30 -14.29
C GLY A 254 13.46 5.48 -13.28
N LYS A 255 13.50 4.66 -12.23
CA LYS A 255 14.50 4.66 -11.18
C LYS A 255 15.36 3.40 -11.23
N THR A 256 16.59 3.51 -10.77
CA THR A 256 17.50 2.37 -10.56
C THR A 256 17.85 2.29 -9.07
N PRO A 257 18.10 1.09 -8.51
CA PRO A 257 18.62 0.99 -7.15
C PRO A 257 19.83 1.91 -6.98
N LEU A 258 19.80 2.74 -5.95
CA LEU A 258 20.96 3.53 -5.59
C LEU A 258 21.96 2.55 -4.98
N SER A 259 23.21 2.53 -5.50
CA SER A 259 24.25 1.60 -5.04
C SER A 259 24.33 1.61 -3.53
N HIS A 260 24.34 0.42 -2.93
CA HIS A 260 24.53 0.27 -1.49
C HIS A 260 25.93 0.80 -1.13
N PHE A 261 25.96 1.84 -0.28
CA PHE A 261 27.13 2.19 0.49
C PHE A 261 27.22 1.32 1.73
#